data_9da27b2835f1d6ed536de41df2b7fd62
#
_entry.id   9da27b2835f1d6ed536de41df2b7fd62
#
_cell.length_a   1.000
_cell.length_b   1.000
_cell.length_c   1.000
_cell.angle_alpha   90.00
_cell.angle_beta   90.00
_cell.angle_gamma   90.00
#
_symmetry.space_group_name_H-M   'P 1'
#
loop_
_entity.id
_entity.type
_entity.pdbx_description
1 polymer ?
#
loop_
_entity_poly.entity_id
_entity_poly.type
_entity_poly.pdbx_seq_one_letter_code
_entity_poly.pdbx_strand_id
1 'polypeptide(L)'
;MRALRVVLQSACVMGAVVALTRPVGEPARVTAVARGGAVITGLNGKPPLSAIDDARHAATPAERAQLGRELLVGLRGEEAQPIRDLVSRTGDVINYGPHAFSPGHDYMAGLSVDAARVGDELQFHVREA
;
A
#
# COMPACT_ATOMS: atom_id res chain seq x y z
N MET A 1 11.29 -6.90 -21.38
CA MET A 1 10.87 -6.43 -21.40
C MET A 1 10.25 -6.31 -21.53
N ARG A 2 10.39 -6.38 -21.06
CA ARG A 2 9.71 -5.91 -21.01
C ARG A 2 9.77 -5.21 -21.09
N ALA A 3 10.06 -4.75 -20.70
CA ALA A 3 9.93 -3.93 -20.68
C ALA A 3 10.00 -3.33 -20.78
N LEU A 4 10.34 -3.58 -20.75
CA LEU A 4 10.17 -2.77 -20.86
C LEU A 4 9.66 -2.54 -21.31
N ARG A 5 9.35 -2.56 -20.96
CA ARG A 5 8.68 -1.97 -21.26
C ARG A 5 8.61 -1.25 -21.54
N VAL A 6 8.76 -1.14 -21.53
CA VAL A 6 8.57 -0.15 -21.66
C VAL A 6 8.55 0.55 -21.62
N VAL A 7 8.64 0.51 -21.48
CA VAL A 7 8.55 1.40 -21.40
C VAL A 7 8.67 2.03 -21.45
N LEU A 8 8.89 1.84 -21.18
CA LEU A 8 8.86 2.69 -21.27
C LEU A 8 8.60 3.13 -21.85
N GLN A 9 8.35 3.23 -21.81
CA GLN A 9 7.98 4.02 -22.30
C GLN A 9 7.59 4.78 -22.42
N SER A 10 7.79 4.87 -22.56
CA SER A 10 7.10 6.11 -22.79
C SER A 10 6.77 6.91 -21.55
N ALA A 11 6.94 6.34 -20.49
CA ALA A 11 6.51 6.93 -19.24
C ALA A 11 7.12 8.29 -18.99
N CYS A 12 8.26 8.54 -19.53
CA CYS A 12 8.93 9.80 -19.30
C CYS A 12 8.67 10.82 -20.39
N VAL A 13 7.71 10.59 -21.25
CA VAL A 13 7.45 11.46 -22.37
C VAL A 13 7.22 12.86 -21.89
N MET A 14 6.52 13.25 -21.05
CA MET A 14 6.22 14.62 -20.69
C MET A 14 7.30 15.26 -19.83
N GLY A 15 8.45 14.66 -19.75
CA GLY A 15 9.50 15.16 -18.87
C GLY A 15 9.21 14.90 -17.40
N ALA A 16 8.12 14.27 -17.10
CA ALA A 16 7.84 13.89 -15.73
C ALA A 16 8.77 12.78 -15.31
N VAL A 17 9.29 12.89 -14.12
CA VAL A 17 10.08 11.83 -13.54
C VAL A 17 9.13 10.83 -12.89
N VAL A 18 9.04 9.65 -13.47
CA VAL A 18 8.27 8.58 -12.86
C VAL A 18 9.14 7.94 -11.80
N ALA A 19 8.72 8.06 -10.55
CA ALA A 19 9.45 7.43 -9.46
C ALA A 19 9.38 5.94 -9.60
N LEU A 20 10.53 5.30 -9.68
CA LEU A 20 10.59 3.85 -9.74
C LEU A 20 10.30 3.29 -8.36
N THR A 21 9.47 2.27 -8.33
CA THR A 21 9.16 1.56 -7.11
C THR A 21 9.41 0.07 -7.31
N ARG A 22 9.62 -0.64 -6.21
CA ARG A 22 9.75 -2.08 -6.25
C ARG A 22 8.88 -2.71 -5.18
N PRO A 23 8.39 -3.94 -5.42
CA PRO A 23 7.54 -4.60 -4.45
C PRO A 23 8.30 -5.01 -3.21
N VAL A 24 7.60 -5.03 -2.08
CA VAL A 24 8.12 -5.51 -0.80
C VAL A 24 7.13 -6.54 -0.27
N GLY A 25 7.65 -7.69 0.12
CA GLY A 25 6.84 -8.77 0.66
C GLY A 25 6.00 -9.46 -0.40
N GLU A 26 5.20 -10.39 0.04
CA GLU A 26 4.31 -11.14 -0.83
C GLU A 26 3.06 -10.34 -1.14
N PRO A 27 2.46 -10.53 -2.32
CA PRO A 27 1.17 -9.89 -2.59
C PRO A 27 0.12 -10.35 -1.59
N ALA A 28 -0.79 -9.44 -1.25
CA ALA A 28 -1.89 -9.73 -0.34
C ALA A 28 -3.19 -9.72 -1.14
N ARG A 29 -4.16 -10.51 -0.68
CA ARG A 29 -5.49 -10.55 -1.31
C ARG A 29 -6.45 -9.69 -0.50
N VAL A 30 -7.20 -8.84 -1.18
CA VAL A 30 -8.25 -8.05 -0.55
C VAL A 30 -9.39 -9.00 -0.18
N THR A 31 -9.70 -9.08 1.11
CA THR A 31 -10.73 -10.00 1.61
C THR A 31 -11.95 -9.27 2.15
N ALA A 32 -11.86 -7.97 2.41
CA ALA A 32 -13.00 -7.17 2.83
C ALA A 32 -12.81 -5.72 2.44
N VAL A 33 -13.91 -5.09 2.04
CA VAL A 33 -13.91 -3.67 1.68
C VAL A 33 -15.11 -3.00 2.34
N ALA A 34 -15.05 -1.68 2.45
CA ALA A 34 -16.14 -0.86 2.96
C ALA A 34 -16.26 0.39 2.08
N ARG A 35 -17.35 1.14 2.26
CA ARG A 35 -17.58 2.42 1.59
C ARG A 35 -17.49 2.28 0.07
N GLY A 36 -18.09 1.21 -0.47
CA GLY A 36 -18.12 1.01 -1.93
C GLY A 36 -16.77 0.74 -2.53
N GLY A 37 -15.81 0.21 -1.76
CA GLY A 37 -14.47 -0.07 -2.24
C GLY A 37 -13.48 1.05 -1.97
N ALA A 38 -13.90 2.14 -1.34
CA ALA A 38 -12.99 3.23 -1.01
C ALA A 38 -12.10 2.90 0.18
N VAL A 39 -12.43 1.87 0.95
CA VAL A 39 -11.65 1.47 2.12
C VAL A 39 -11.47 -0.04 2.09
N ILE A 40 -10.23 -0.48 2.19
CA ILE A 40 -9.92 -1.91 2.37
C ILE A 40 -9.90 -2.18 3.86
N THR A 41 -10.75 -3.10 4.30
CA THR A 41 -10.85 -3.46 5.72
C THR A 41 -10.27 -4.84 6.04
N GLY A 42 -9.88 -5.60 5.03
CA GLY A 42 -9.24 -6.90 5.25
C GLY A 42 -8.27 -7.25 4.14
N LEU A 43 -7.10 -7.73 4.54
CA LEU A 43 -6.08 -8.26 3.65
C LEU A 43 -5.66 -9.62 4.18
N ASN A 44 -5.77 -10.65 3.34
CA ASN A 44 -5.48 -12.03 3.73
C ASN A 44 -6.27 -12.48 4.97
N GLY A 45 -7.50 -11.96 5.12
CA GLY A 45 -8.35 -12.29 6.25
C GLY A 45 -7.97 -11.59 7.55
N LYS A 46 -7.06 -10.62 7.49
CA LYS A 46 -6.58 -9.87 8.66
C LYS A 46 -6.79 -8.38 8.46
N PRO A 47 -6.76 -7.59 9.53
CA PRO A 47 -6.80 -6.14 9.38
C PRO A 47 -5.62 -5.64 8.52
N PRO A 48 -5.79 -4.56 7.76
CA PRO A 48 -4.72 -4.07 6.89
C PRO A 48 -3.41 -3.76 7.59
N LEU A 49 -3.45 -3.22 8.80
CA LEU A 49 -2.21 -2.93 9.52
C LEU A 49 -1.42 -4.20 9.85
N SER A 50 -2.10 -5.33 10.04
CA SER A 50 -1.40 -6.61 10.22
C SER A 50 -0.61 -6.99 8.97
N ALA A 51 -1.21 -6.79 7.79
CA ALA A 51 -0.52 -7.10 6.53
C ALA A 51 0.66 -6.15 6.30
N ILE A 52 0.52 -4.89 6.65
CA ILE A 52 1.61 -3.92 6.56
C ILE A 52 2.74 -4.33 7.50
N ASP A 53 2.39 -4.75 8.71
CA ASP A 53 3.38 -5.19 9.69
C ASP A 53 4.12 -6.44 9.21
N ASP A 54 3.41 -7.37 8.61
CA ASP A 54 4.03 -8.56 8.00
C ASP A 54 5.03 -8.15 6.91
N ALA A 55 4.66 -7.19 6.08
CA ALA A 55 5.55 -6.68 5.04
C ALA A 55 6.79 -6.02 5.65
N ARG A 56 6.62 -5.28 6.73
CA ARG A 56 7.75 -4.67 7.43
C ARG A 56 8.71 -5.71 7.98
N HIS A 57 8.19 -6.82 8.49
CA HIS A 57 9.04 -7.90 9.00
C HIS A 57 9.82 -8.59 7.90
N ALA A 58 9.25 -8.67 6.69
CA ALA A 58 9.92 -9.27 5.55
C ALA A 58 10.91 -8.32 4.87
N ALA A 59 10.90 -7.04 5.22
CA ALA A 59 11.65 -6.01 4.54
C ALA A 59 13.08 -5.90 5.09
N THR A 60 13.98 -5.38 4.26
CA THR A 60 15.31 -4.99 4.73
C THR A 60 15.16 -3.78 5.66
N PRO A 61 16.20 -3.46 6.48
CA PRO A 61 16.12 -2.27 7.33
C PRO A 61 15.85 -0.98 6.56
N ALA A 62 16.44 -0.82 5.37
CA ALA A 62 16.19 0.38 4.55
C ALA A 62 14.76 0.42 4.05
N GLU A 63 14.22 -0.69 3.58
CA GLU A 63 12.84 -0.79 3.13
C GLU A 63 11.87 -0.53 4.29
N ARG A 64 12.18 -1.07 5.46
CA ARG A 64 11.35 -0.88 6.65
C ARG A 64 11.25 0.59 7.02
N ALA A 65 12.38 1.31 6.94
CA ALA A 65 12.37 2.74 7.20
C ALA A 65 11.49 3.49 6.23
N GLN A 66 11.52 3.11 4.94
CA GLN A 66 10.66 3.74 3.94
C GLN A 66 9.19 3.43 4.18
N LEU A 67 8.87 2.18 4.49
CA LEU A 67 7.49 1.79 4.78
C LEU A 67 6.94 2.53 5.99
N GLY A 68 7.80 2.89 6.94
CA GLY A 68 7.38 3.67 8.09
C GLY A 68 7.06 5.13 7.77
N ARG A 69 7.62 5.64 6.68
CA ARG A 69 7.41 7.04 6.28
C ARG A 69 6.31 7.19 5.24
N GLU A 70 6.27 6.27 4.30
CA GLU A 70 5.34 6.37 3.18
C GLU A 70 4.90 4.98 2.77
N LEU A 71 3.60 4.79 2.65
CA LEU A 71 3.04 3.52 2.22
C LEU A 71 2.61 3.65 0.76
N LEU A 72 3.23 2.85 -0.11
CA LEU A 72 2.88 2.80 -1.52
C LEU A 72 2.16 1.47 -1.78
N VAL A 73 1.03 1.56 -2.46
CA VAL A 73 0.18 0.39 -2.68
C VAL A 73 -0.25 0.34 -4.14
N GLY A 74 -0.08 -0.80 -4.76
CA GLY A 74 -0.60 -1.07 -6.09
C GLY A 74 -1.65 -2.17 -6.04
N LEU A 75 -2.76 -1.95 -6.73
CA LEU A 75 -3.83 -2.92 -6.85
C LEU A 75 -3.83 -3.49 -8.26
N ARG A 76 -4.03 -4.80 -8.37
CA ARG A 76 -4.20 -5.48 -9.67
C ARG A 76 -3.05 -5.24 -10.64
N GLY A 77 -1.83 -5.05 -10.13
CA GLY A 77 -0.69 -4.78 -10.98
C GLY A 77 -0.60 -3.35 -11.49
N GLU A 78 -1.48 -2.47 -11.01
CA GLU A 78 -1.46 -1.07 -11.37
C GLU A 78 -0.29 -0.35 -10.72
N GLU A 79 -0.01 0.85 -11.19
CA GLU A 79 1.05 1.69 -10.64
C GLU A 79 0.81 1.95 -9.16
N ALA A 80 1.86 1.89 -8.36
CA ALA A 80 1.74 2.09 -6.92
C ALA A 80 1.39 3.55 -6.61
N GLN A 81 0.43 3.72 -5.71
CA GLN A 81 -0.05 5.03 -5.26
C GLN A 81 0.24 5.20 -3.78
N PRO A 82 0.56 6.43 -3.34
CA PRO A 82 0.76 6.66 -1.92
C PRO A 82 -0.57 6.61 -1.17
N ILE A 83 -0.55 5.94 -0.04
CA ILE A 83 -1.69 5.90 0.89
C ILE A 83 -1.40 6.93 1.97
N ARG A 84 -2.31 7.88 2.12
CA ARG A 84 -2.15 8.95 3.10
C ARG A 84 -2.95 8.68 4.37
N ASP A 85 -4.09 8.04 4.21
CA ASP A 85 -5.05 7.95 5.29
C ASP A 85 -5.41 6.51 5.59
N LEU A 86 -5.52 6.23 6.86
CA LEU A 86 -6.10 5.02 7.39
C LEU A 86 -7.42 5.39 8.03
N VAL A 87 -8.35 4.44 8.08
CA VAL A 87 -9.65 4.67 8.71
C VAL A 87 -9.75 3.71 9.88
N SER A 88 -9.96 4.26 11.07
CA SER A 88 -10.11 3.45 12.27
C SER A 88 -11.43 2.69 12.25
N ARG A 89 -11.56 1.74 13.18
CA ARG A 89 -12.79 0.97 13.30
C ARG A 89 -14.00 1.88 13.56
N THR A 90 -13.79 2.96 14.27
CA THR A 90 -14.86 3.93 14.58
C THR A 90 -15.11 4.92 13.46
N GLY A 91 -14.31 4.89 12.41
CA GLY A 91 -14.47 5.77 11.26
C GLY A 91 -13.58 7.00 11.26
N ASP A 92 -12.76 7.18 12.28
CA ASP A 92 -11.84 8.31 12.34
C ASP A 92 -10.73 8.15 11.32
N VAL A 93 -10.30 9.26 10.74
CA VAL A 93 -9.21 9.26 9.79
C VAL A 93 -7.89 9.40 10.54
N ILE A 94 -6.96 8.52 10.22
CA ILE A 94 -5.62 8.50 10.83
C ILE A 94 -4.62 8.66 9.70
N ASN A 95 -3.79 9.68 9.77
CA ASN A 95 -2.76 9.86 8.76
C ASN A 95 -1.69 8.77 8.91
N TYR A 96 -1.30 8.20 7.79
CA TYR A 96 -0.24 7.21 7.80
C TYR A 96 1.09 7.88 8.13
N GLY A 97 1.83 7.28 9.04
CA GLY A 97 3.13 7.78 9.43
C GLY A 97 3.68 6.97 10.59
N PRO A 98 4.76 7.43 11.20
CA PRO A 98 5.41 6.68 12.29
C PRO A 98 4.50 6.32 13.43
N HIS A 99 3.46 7.13 13.65
CA HIS A 99 2.53 6.90 14.77
C HIS A 99 1.47 5.85 14.48
N ALA A 100 1.34 5.40 13.23
CA ALA A 100 0.30 4.44 12.87
C ALA A 100 0.44 3.12 13.62
N PHE A 101 1.66 2.81 14.06
CA PHE A 101 1.94 1.57 14.81
C PHE A 101 2.18 1.81 16.29
N SER A 102 1.86 3.00 16.78
CA SER A 102 2.06 3.30 18.19
C SER A 102 1.04 2.56 19.06
N PRO A 103 1.39 2.22 20.29
CA PRO A 103 0.43 1.61 21.21
C PRO A 103 -0.80 2.49 21.37
N GLY A 104 -1.95 1.87 21.43
CA GLY A 104 -3.22 2.57 21.59
C GLY A 104 -3.93 2.90 20.28
N HIS A 105 -3.28 2.73 19.15
CA HIS A 105 -3.96 2.88 17.87
C HIS A 105 -4.85 1.68 17.58
N ASP A 106 -5.91 1.94 16.85
CA ASP A 106 -6.83 0.89 16.44
C ASP A 106 -6.27 0.15 15.23
N TYR A 107 -5.69 -1.00 15.49
CA TYR A 107 -5.08 -1.82 14.45
C TYR A 107 -6.11 -2.46 13.52
N MET A 108 -7.38 -2.20 13.74
CA MET A 108 -8.44 -2.61 12.81
C MET A 108 -8.73 -1.54 11.75
N ALA A 109 -7.81 -0.59 11.60
CA ALA A 109 -7.97 0.47 10.63
C ALA A 109 -8.03 -0.06 9.20
N GLY A 110 -8.77 0.62 8.36
CA GLY A 110 -8.84 0.34 6.95
C GLY A 110 -7.86 1.20 6.16
N LEU A 111 -7.53 0.75 4.96
CA LEU A 111 -6.71 1.52 4.01
C LEU A 111 -7.62 2.30 3.08
N SER A 112 -7.41 3.61 2.96
CA SER A 112 -8.10 4.42 1.97
C SER A 112 -7.49 4.18 0.59
N VAL A 113 -8.32 3.84 -0.38
CA VAL A 113 -7.90 3.60 -1.77
C VAL A 113 -8.96 4.18 -2.70
N ASP A 114 -8.66 4.26 -4.00
CA ASP A 114 -9.64 4.77 -4.95
C ASP A 114 -10.79 3.81 -5.15
N ALA A 115 -10.50 2.57 -5.45
CA ALA A 115 -11.52 1.56 -5.65
C ALA A 115 -10.90 0.19 -5.50
N ALA A 116 -11.44 -0.61 -4.60
CA ALA A 116 -10.99 -1.97 -4.37
C ALA A 116 -12.16 -2.92 -4.39
N ARG A 117 -11.90 -4.16 -4.77
CA ARG A 117 -12.90 -5.23 -4.77
C ARG A 117 -12.33 -6.43 -4.04
N VAL A 118 -13.20 -7.18 -3.40
CA VAL A 118 -12.81 -8.45 -2.80
C VAL A 118 -12.25 -9.35 -3.90
N GLY A 119 -11.09 -9.91 -3.63
CA GLY A 119 -10.38 -10.75 -4.60
C GLY A 119 -9.25 -10.02 -5.31
N ASP A 120 -9.18 -8.69 -5.22
CA ASP A 120 -8.06 -7.95 -5.81
C ASP A 120 -6.74 -8.36 -5.15
N GLU A 121 -5.69 -8.33 -5.94
CA GLU A 121 -4.33 -8.52 -5.44
C GLU A 121 -3.73 -7.16 -5.14
N LEU A 122 -3.12 -7.04 -3.97
CA LEU A 122 -2.50 -5.81 -3.50
C LEU A 122 -1.03 -6.05 -3.25
N GLN A 123 -0.19 -5.13 -3.68
CA GLN A 123 1.25 -5.21 -3.47
C GLN A 123 1.74 -3.94 -2.78
N PHE A 124 2.50 -4.09 -1.72
CA PHE A 124 3.19 -2.95 -1.12
C PHE A 124 4.47 -2.68 -1.89
N HIS A 125 4.85 -1.41 -1.98
CA HIS A 125 6.03 -0.98 -2.71
C HIS A 125 6.85 0.00 -1.88
N VAL A 126 8.12 0.12 -2.23
CA VAL A 126 8.98 1.20 -1.74
C VAL A 126 9.61 1.88 -2.95
N ARG A 127 9.99 3.13 -2.78
CA ARG A 127 10.68 3.86 -3.83
C ARG A 127 12.12 3.34 -3.95
N GLU A 128 12.56 3.20 -5.16
CA GLU A 128 13.97 2.90 -5.39
C GLU A 128 14.78 4.18 -5.22
N ALA A 129 15.94 4.01 -4.62
CA ALA A 129 16.84 5.14 -4.39
C ALA A 129 17.48 5.61 -5.71
#